data_dd4aa3fcec144c5f93d11f216de5c5c1
#
_entry.id   dd4aa3fcec144c5f93d11f216de5c5c1
#
_cell.length_a   1.000
_cell.length_b   1.000
_cell.length_c   1.000
_cell.angle_alpha   90.00
_cell.angle_beta   90.00
_cell.angle_gamma   90.00
#
_symmetry.space_group_name_H-M   'P 1'
#
loop_
_entity.id
_entity.type
_entity.pdbx_description
1 polymer ?
#
loop_
_entity_poly.entity_id
_entity_poly.type
_entity_poly.pdbx_seq_one_letter_code
_entity_poly.pdbx_strand_id
1 'polypeptide(L)'
;MLKRSEFLAGFGASLFVLSQGATAQPMPGGVLRVGLKLSPTSMDPQFRLAGEQNLLRGCHARLIGMTPDGKPTPGIAQSWRPVGDGRAWEITLNPAAKFSDGSPITSQDVAFSIRRIPRLEGSAGGYQIFVRAITGIEILDAQRLLVKTAEPYPFMAEDLTEIAIVAASLGEDFKPADFNAGKARLFSGPYTLVDYRFGEFVTMRRNPHWFGPRPEFEEVQFRVIPNDSGRIAALLSGDVQAIDEVSIPDLARLRSNSTIDVSQIAGMRVMYVALDMDRDASPHIRDNNGQPMTKNPLKDVRVRLALSHAINRAAIVDRVMEGAASVASDVLPPGTPGTSPRLKPVAFEPDRARRLLAEAGYPNGFQITIHATNDRYPNDEKVAQAIAQFWTRIGVKTEVQTMPNAAYFPAAARQTFTVMAAQYGADNISYAYRALLHTFNRDAGLGTANRTRHSSPRADALVAEALKTMDEAKRNELFAQATDIAIGEEAIMLMIYYPAYVYAARKPVSAVPYYNGAFLPQALVRR
;
A
#
# COMPACT_ATOMS: atom_id res chain seq x y z
N MET A 1 -43.30 -63.89 -41.93
CA MET A 1 -44.25 -64.16 -40.84
C MET A 1 -44.25 -62.90 -39.99
N LEU A 2 -45.24 -62.07 -40.10
CA LEU A 2 -46.31 -61.78 -39.14
C LEU A 2 -45.82 -61.03 -37.92
N LYS A 3 -46.22 -59.87 -37.45
CA LYS A 3 -47.38 -58.97 -37.68
C LYS A 3 -47.04 -57.68 -36.93
N ARG A 4 -47.26 -56.46 -37.43
CA ARG A 4 -48.41 -55.56 -37.22
C ARG A 4 -48.79 -55.46 -35.71
N SER A 5 -48.96 -54.34 -35.11
CA SER A 5 -49.59 -53.03 -35.29
C SER A 5 -49.77 -52.47 -33.86
N GLU A 6 -49.88 -51.28 -33.52
CA GLU A 6 -50.75 -50.12 -33.78
C GLU A 6 -50.44 -49.12 -32.62
N PHE A 7 -50.42 -47.91 -32.91
CA PHE A 7 -51.32 -46.79 -32.73
C PHE A 7 -51.25 -45.98 -31.46
N LEU A 8 -50.91 -44.74 -31.61
CA LEU A 8 -51.59 -43.50 -31.26
C LEU A 8 -51.32 -42.78 -29.98
N ALA A 9 -51.25 -41.50 -30.24
CA ALA A 9 -51.62 -40.28 -29.46
C ALA A 9 -50.57 -39.80 -28.48
N GLY A 10 -49.80 -38.78 -28.67
CA GLY A 10 -50.20 -37.41 -28.91
C GLY A 10 -50.61 -36.74 -27.59
N PHE A 11 -49.61 -36.17 -26.83
CA PHE A 11 -49.91 -35.03 -25.96
C PHE A 11 -48.64 -34.19 -25.88
N GLY A 12 -48.70 -33.04 -26.51
CA GLY A 12 -47.71 -32.00 -26.34
C GLY A 12 -47.79 -31.43 -24.92
N ALA A 13 -46.76 -31.67 -24.14
CA ALA A 13 -46.54 -30.97 -22.91
C ALA A 13 -45.43 -29.94 -23.17
N SER A 14 -45.82 -28.69 -23.39
CA SER A 14 -44.92 -27.54 -23.39
C SER A 14 -44.32 -27.43 -21.96
N LEU A 15 -43.06 -27.84 -21.83
CA LEU A 15 -42.31 -27.54 -20.63
C LEU A 15 -42.02 -26.02 -20.63
N PHE A 16 -42.81 -25.29 -19.86
CA PHE A 16 -42.42 -23.99 -19.35
C PHE A 16 -41.23 -24.20 -18.41
N VAL A 17 -40.01 -23.95 -18.90
CA VAL A 17 -38.85 -23.77 -18.05
C VAL A 17 -39.04 -22.44 -17.35
N LEU A 18 -39.62 -22.45 -16.17
CA LEU A 18 -39.54 -21.35 -15.22
C LEU A 18 -38.05 -21.17 -14.90
N SER A 19 -37.47 -20.09 -15.41
CA SER A 19 -36.19 -19.58 -14.97
C SER A 19 -36.34 -19.28 -13.46
N GLN A 20 -35.94 -20.23 -12.62
CA GLN A 20 -35.75 -19.96 -11.20
C GLN A 20 -34.64 -18.93 -11.14
N GLY A 21 -34.98 -17.70 -10.76
CA GLY A 21 -34.03 -16.69 -10.38
C GLY A 21 -33.07 -17.33 -9.36
N ALA A 22 -31.80 -17.23 -9.63
CA ALA A 22 -30.75 -17.71 -8.74
C ALA A 22 -30.90 -17.02 -7.38
N THR A 23 -31.67 -17.65 -6.48
CA THR A 23 -31.69 -17.28 -5.07
C THR A 23 -30.28 -17.49 -4.55
N ALA A 24 -29.66 -16.42 -4.08
CA ALA A 24 -28.37 -16.49 -3.42
C ALA A 24 -28.40 -17.60 -2.38
N GLN A 25 -27.61 -18.67 -2.58
CA GLN A 25 -27.55 -19.77 -1.63
C GLN A 25 -27.17 -19.20 -0.25
N PRO A 26 -27.91 -19.53 0.81
CA PRO A 26 -27.52 -19.14 2.15
C PRO A 26 -26.09 -19.62 2.40
N MET A 27 -25.22 -18.74 2.93
CA MET A 27 -23.85 -19.13 3.29
C MET A 27 -23.94 -20.30 4.28
N PRO A 28 -23.43 -21.50 3.97
CA PRO A 28 -23.52 -22.64 4.86
C PRO A 28 -22.82 -22.31 6.19
N GLY A 29 -23.54 -22.37 7.31
CA GLY A 29 -23.00 -22.22 8.65
C GLY A 29 -22.61 -20.81 9.09
N GLY A 30 -22.99 -19.72 8.39
CA GLY A 30 -22.65 -18.35 8.80
C GLY A 30 -21.17 -17.97 8.65
N VAL A 31 -20.35 -18.83 8.05
CA VAL A 31 -18.92 -18.62 7.82
C VAL A 31 -18.71 -17.91 6.48
N LEU A 32 -18.07 -16.74 6.50
CA LEU A 32 -17.60 -16.05 5.31
C LEU A 32 -16.25 -16.62 4.88
N ARG A 33 -16.13 -17.17 3.67
CA ARG A 33 -14.87 -17.65 3.10
C ARG A 33 -14.28 -16.62 2.16
N VAL A 34 -12.99 -16.35 2.33
CA VAL A 34 -12.25 -15.31 1.63
C VAL A 34 -10.99 -15.90 1.01
N GLY A 35 -10.75 -15.65 -0.27
CA GLY A 35 -9.51 -16.03 -0.95
C GLY A 35 -8.44 -14.98 -0.76
N LEU A 36 -7.29 -15.36 -0.20
CA LEU A 36 -6.09 -14.53 -0.09
C LEU A 36 -5.03 -14.97 -1.09
N LYS A 37 -4.31 -14.01 -1.65
CA LYS A 37 -3.14 -14.30 -2.50
C LYS A 37 -1.97 -14.81 -1.67
N LEU A 38 -1.73 -14.22 -0.52
CA LEU A 38 -0.57 -14.51 0.33
C LEU A 38 -0.99 -14.88 1.75
N SER A 39 -0.26 -15.82 2.34
CA SER A 39 -0.39 -16.18 3.75
C SER A 39 0.32 -15.16 4.63
N PRO A 40 -0.21 -14.84 5.83
CA PRO A 40 0.58 -14.14 6.83
C PRO A 40 1.85 -14.92 7.17
N THR A 41 2.97 -14.25 7.28
CA THR A 41 4.26 -14.86 7.60
C THR A 41 4.46 -15.09 9.10
N SER A 42 3.63 -14.46 9.92
CA SER A 42 3.59 -14.63 11.38
C SER A 42 2.21 -14.23 11.90
N MET A 43 1.79 -14.86 13.00
CA MET A 43 0.60 -14.47 13.78
C MET A 43 0.89 -13.39 14.82
N ASP A 44 2.15 -13.01 15.01
CA ASP A 44 2.52 -11.88 15.85
C ASP A 44 2.18 -10.55 15.14
N PRO A 45 1.27 -9.73 15.69
CA PRO A 45 0.80 -8.50 15.04
C PRO A 45 1.85 -7.40 14.95
N GLN A 46 2.96 -7.55 15.67
CA GLN A 46 4.09 -6.60 15.74
C GLN A 46 5.34 -7.09 14.98
N PHE A 47 5.30 -8.31 14.42
CA PHE A 47 6.38 -8.89 13.64
C PHE A 47 6.08 -8.78 12.14
N ARG A 48 6.95 -8.14 11.36
CA ARG A 48 6.70 -7.90 9.94
C ARG A 48 7.87 -8.39 9.09
N LEU A 49 7.61 -9.37 8.24
CA LEU A 49 8.51 -9.79 7.16
C LEU A 49 8.00 -9.30 5.79
N ALA A 50 6.69 -9.35 5.57
CA ALA A 50 6.01 -8.95 4.34
C ALA A 50 4.70 -8.22 4.65
N GLY A 51 4.00 -7.71 3.62
CA GLY A 51 2.87 -6.81 3.78
C GLY A 51 1.53 -7.43 4.24
N GLU A 52 1.41 -8.75 4.25
CA GLU A 52 0.12 -9.46 4.35
C GLU A 52 -0.42 -9.57 5.79
N GLN A 53 0.28 -9.01 6.77
CA GLN A 53 -0.15 -9.01 8.17
C GLN A 53 -1.33 -8.09 8.47
N ASN A 54 -1.78 -7.30 7.50
CA ASN A 54 -2.91 -6.39 7.71
C ASN A 54 -4.17 -7.09 8.20
N LEU A 55 -4.42 -8.35 7.79
CA LEU A 55 -5.58 -9.10 8.28
C LEU A 55 -5.56 -9.30 9.81
N LEU A 56 -4.37 -9.32 10.45
CA LEU A 56 -4.23 -9.46 11.90
C LEU A 56 -4.75 -8.24 12.66
N ARG A 57 -4.99 -7.10 11.99
CA ARG A 57 -5.76 -5.98 12.55
C ARG A 57 -7.20 -6.38 12.94
N GLY A 58 -7.68 -7.49 12.40
CA GLY A 58 -8.93 -8.11 12.85
C GLY A 58 -8.84 -8.69 14.26
N CYS A 59 -7.70 -9.26 14.64
CA CYS A 59 -7.50 -9.88 15.97
C CYS A 59 -6.84 -8.92 16.98
N HIS A 60 -5.99 -8.00 16.51
CA HIS A 60 -5.26 -7.08 17.38
C HIS A 60 -5.51 -5.64 16.92
N ALA A 61 -6.33 -4.93 17.68
CA ALA A 61 -6.64 -3.54 17.41
C ALA A 61 -5.38 -2.66 17.57
N ARG A 62 -5.34 -1.57 16.81
CA ARG A 62 -4.31 -0.54 16.93
C ARG A 62 -4.62 0.41 18.08
N LEU A 63 -3.59 1.02 18.66
CA LEU A 63 -3.76 2.01 19.72
C LEU A 63 -4.66 3.15 19.25
N ILE A 64 -4.32 3.75 18.13
CA ILE A 64 -5.17 4.72 17.42
C ILE A 64 -5.76 4.00 16.19
N GLY A 65 -7.06 4.13 15.98
CA GLY A 65 -7.76 3.60 14.81
C GLY A 65 -7.44 4.41 13.54
N MET A 66 -7.89 3.90 12.41
CA MET A 66 -7.69 4.54 11.11
C MET A 66 -8.94 4.37 10.25
N THR A 67 -9.37 5.45 9.62
CA THR A 67 -10.46 5.42 8.64
C THR A 67 -10.01 4.77 7.32
N PRO A 68 -10.92 4.34 6.45
CA PRO A 68 -10.57 3.80 5.13
C PRO A 68 -9.75 4.76 4.24
N ASP A 69 -9.87 6.07 4.45
CA ASP A 69 -9.11 7.12 3.75
C ASP A 69 -7.81 7.54 4.48
N GLY A 70 -7.44 6.85 5.58
CA GLY A 70 -6.13 6.99 6.22
C GLY A 70 -6.02 8.04 7.31
N LYS A 71 -7.13 8.53 7.85
CA LYS A 71 -7.12 9.50 8.95
C LYS A 71 -7.12 8.80 10.31
N PRO A 72 -6.31 9.27 11.27
CA PRO A 72 -6.39 8.80 12.65
C PRO A 72 -7.80 8.99 13.22
N THR A 73 -8.31 7.98 13.93
CA THR A 73 -9.64 7.99 14.56
C THR A 73 -9.57 7.29 15.92
N PRO A 74 -10.47 7.61 16.88
CA PRO A 74 -10.54 6.89 18.13
C PRO A 74 -10.60 5.38 17.94
N GLY A 75 -9.82 4.67 18.76
CA GLY A 75 -9.70 3.22 18.83
C GLY A 75 -9.55 2.79 20.28
N ILE A 76 -8.50 2.02 20.61
CA ILE A 76 -8.14 1.74 22.01
C ILE A 76 -7.82 3.06 22.74
N ALA A 77 -7.09 3.98 22.10
CA ALA A 77 -7.01 5.36 22.54
C ALA A 77 -8.30 6.11 22.15
N GLN A 78 -8.98 6.68 23.12
CA GLN A 78 -10.14 7.54 22.93
C GLN A 78 -9.73 8.93 22.46
N SER A 79 -8.61 9.44 22.98
CA SER A 79 -8.08 10.75 22.63
C SER A 79 -6.56 10.80 22.81
N TRP A 80 -5.93 11.75 22.14
CA TRP A 80 -4.50 12.03 22.23
C TRP A 80 -4.27 13.52 22.00
N ARG A 81 -3.28 14.07 22.66
CA ARG A 81 -2.91 15.49 22.50
C ARG A 81 -1.45 15.72 22.85
N PRO A 82 -0.78 16.66 22.18
CA PRO A 82 0.55 17.09 22.60
C PRO A 82 0.48 17.82 23.96
N VAL A 83 1.54 17.71 24.73
CA VAL A 83 1.72 18.39 26.03
C VAL A 83 2.92 19.31 25.94
N GLY A 84 2.77 20.54 26.45
CA GLY A 84 3.84 21.52 26.42
C GLY A 84 4.25 21.89 24.98
N ASP A 85 5.53 21.76 24.69
CA ASP A 85 6.13 22.07 23.38
C ASP A 85 6.04 20.93 22.36
N GLY A 86 5.31 19.84 22.67
CA GLY A 86 5.16 18.68 21.78
C GLY A 86 6.19 17.58 21.96
N ARG A 87 7.03 17.65 23.03
CA ARG A 87 7.95 16.56 23.41
C ARG A 87 7.29 15.47 24.25
N ALA A 88 6.02 15.63 24.57
CA ALA A 88 5.20 14.61 25.21
C ALA A 88 3.80 14.61 24.59
N TRP A 89 3.19 13.43 24.55
CA TRP A 89 1.81 13.23 24.12
C TRP A 89 1.05 12.50 25.20
N GLU A 90 -0.03 13.09 25.66
CA GLU A 90 -0.97 12.43 26.57
C GLU A 90 -1.93 11.58 25.75
N ILE A 91 -1.99 10.30 26.09
CA ILE A 91 -2.90 9.33 25.50
C ILE A 91 -3.91 8.92 26.55
N THR A 92 -5.21 9.05 26.24
CA THR A 92 -6.31 8.60 27.10
C THR A 92 -6.96 7.39 26.45
N LEU A 93 -7.05 6.28 27.17
CA LEU A 93 -7.64 5.03 26.69
C LEU A 93 -9.17 5.06 26.82
N ASN A 94 -9.84 4.32 25.95
CA ASN A 94 -11.26 4.08 26.02
C ASN A 94 -11.56 3.10 27.17
N PRO A 95 -12.34 3.50 28.20
CA PRO A 95 -12.65 2.62 29.33
C PRO A 95 -13.46 1.38 28.94
N ALA A 96 -14.09 1.38 27.77
CA ALA A 96 -14.79 0.20 27.25
C ALA A 96 -13.87 -0.78 26.52
N ALA A 97 -12.60 -0.41 26.25
CA ALA A 97 -11.65 -1.27 25.56
C ALA A 97 -11.28 -2.49 26.43
N LYS A 98 -11.49 -3.69 25.88
CA LYS A 98 -11.28 -4.97 26.59
C LYS A 98 -10.58 -5.96 25.69
N PHE A 99 -9.87 -6.88 26.32
CA PHE A 99 -9.42 -8.10 25.65
C PHE A 99 -10.59 -9.08 25.47
N SER A 100 -10.34 -10.14 24.72
CA SER A 100 -11.34 -11.14 24.35
C SER A 100 -11.86 -12.00 25.50
N ASP A 101 -11.21 -11.97 26.66
CA ASP A 101 -11.67 -12.59 27.90
C ASP A 101 -12.52 -11.65 28.78
N GLY A 102 -12.68 -10.40 28.35
CA GLY A 102 -13.40 -9.36 29.08
C GLY A 102 -12.54 -8.53 30.04
N SER A 103 -11.25 -8.85 30.21
CA SER A 103 -10.32 -8.04 31.01
C SER A 103 -10.08 -6.67 30.36
N PRO A 104 -9.93 -5.59 31.14
CA PRO A 104 -9.71 -4.24 30.60
C PRO A 104 -8.35 -4.12 29.94
N ILE A 105 -8.28 -3.34 28.86
CA ILE A 105 -7.01 -2.88 28.28
C ILE A 105 -6.55 -1.66 29.06
N THR A 106 -5.30 -1.67 29.52
CA THR A 106 -4.74 -0.64 30.39
C THR A 106 -3.54 0.05 29.76
N SER A 107 -3.10 1.14 30.38
CA SER A 107 -1.87 1.84 30.03
C SER A 107 -0.61 0.98 30.18
N GLN A 108 -0.65 -0.08 31.02
CA GLN A 108 0.43 -1.08 31.11
C GLN A 108 0.54 -1.89 29.82
N ASP A 109 -0.59 -2.31 29.23
CA ASP A 109 -0.61 -3.06 27.97
C ASP A 109 -0.10 -2.21 26.81
N VAL A 110 -0.45 -0.92 26.78
CA VAL A 110 0.07 0.03 25.79
C VAL A 110 1.57 0.20 25.92
N ALA A 111 2.05 0.44 27.16
CA ALA A 111 3.48 0.61 27.44
C ALA A 111 4.28 -0.66 27.08
N PHE A 112 3.74 -1.84 27.42
CA PHE A 112 4.33 -3.13 27.05
C PHE A 112 4.40 -3.28 25.53
N SER A 113 3.30 -3.01 24.83
CA SER A 113 3.20 -3.14 23.37
C SER A 113 4.24 -2.26 22.64
N ILE A 114 4.43 -1.03 23.10
CA ILE A 114 5.42 -0.11 22.52
C ILE A 114 6.85 -0.60 22.84
N ARG A 115 7.15 -0.97 24.08
CA ARG A 115 8.49 -1.40 24.51
C ARG A 115 8.92 -2.73 23.89
N ARG A 116 7.98 -3.58 23.53
CA ARG A 116 8.22 -4.88 22.91
C ARG A 116 8.79 -4.75 21.48
N ILE A 117 8.33 -3.78 20.70
CA ILE A 117 8.66 -3.66 19.28
C ILE A 117 10.18 -3.57 18.99
N PRO A 118 10.98 -2.75 19.69
CA PRO A 118 12.42 -2.69 19.45
C PRO A 118 13.19 -3.97 19.78
N ARG A 119 12.60 -4.89 20.56
CA ARG A 119 13.20 -6.16 20.98
C ARG A 119 12.92 -7.32 20.02
N LEU A 120 12.07 -7.11 19.00
CA LEU A 120 11.70 -8.14 18.03
C LEU A 120 12.83 -8.34 17.01
N GLU A 121 13.60 -9.40 17.21
CA GLU A 121 14.65 -9.79 16.28
C GLU A 121 14.08 -10.40 14.99
N GLY A 122 14.79 -10.21 13.88
CA GLY A 122 14.43 -10.82 12.58
C GLY A 122 13.24 -10.17 11.85
N SER A 123 12.66 -9.10 12.37
CA SER A 123 11.59 -8.34 11.71
C SER A 123 12.17 -7.40 10.66
N ALA A 124 12.31 -7.86 9.41
CA ALA A 124 13.02 -7.14 8.34
C ALA A 124 12.35 -5.83 7.87
N GLY A 125 11.06 -5.64 8.12
CA GLY A 125 10.31 -4.42 7.80
C GLY A 125 9.71 -3.78 9.05
N GLY A 126 10.45 -3.84 10.18
CA GLY A 126 9.93 -3.70 11.54
C GLY A 126 9.13 -2.43 11.81
N TYR A 127 8.20 -2.56 12.74
CA TYR A 127 7.45 -1.46 13.34
C TYR A 127 8.34 -0.52 14.18
N GLN A 128 9.64 -0.80 14.30
CA GLN A 128 10.63 0.02 15.03
C GLN A 128 10.65 1.46 14.54
N ILE A 129 10.40 1.71 13.26
CA ILE A 129 10.36 3.06 12.69
C ILE A 129 9.29 3.94 13.36
N PHE A 130 8.17 3.36 13.79
CA PHE A 130 7.05 4.07 14.41
C PHE A 130 7.23 4.32 15.91
N VAL A 131 8.21 3.69 16.54
CA VAL A 131 8.48 3.85 17.98
C VAL A 131 9.85 4.45 18.27
N ARG A 132 10.73 4.61 17.27
CA ARG A 132 12.12 5.06 17.47
C ARG A 132 12.25 6.47 18.04
N ALA A 133 11.25 7.34 17.80
CA ALA A 133 11.24 8.69 18.37
C ALA A 133 10.88 8.69 19.86
N ILE A 134 10.32 7.59 20.38
CA ILE A 134 9.87 7.47 21.76
C ILE A 134 11.07 7.22 22.66
N THR A 135 11.34 8.14 23.59
CA THR A 135 12.42 8.05 24.57
C THR A 135 11.95 7.58 25.93
N GLY A 136 10.65 7.68 26.21
CA GLY A 136 10.09 7.26 27.49
C GLY A 136 8.58 7.14 27.46
N ILE A 137 8.06 6.34 28.39
CA ILE A 137 6.63 6.19 28.64
C ILE A 137 6.41 6.30 30.13
N GLU A 138 5.54 7.24 30.54
CA GLU A 138 5.12 7.44 31.91
C GLU A 138 3.65 7.07 32.06
N ILE A 139 3.34 6.15 32.96
CA ILE A 139 2.00 5.74 33.26
C ILE A 139 1.44 6.66 34.33
N LEU A 140 0.38 7.40 34.01
CA LEU A 140 -0.28 8.29 34.95
C LEU A 140 -1.31 7.53 35.81
N ASP A 141 -2.09 6.67 35.15
CA ASP A 141 -3.05 5.76 35.78
C ASP A 141 -3.40 4.60 34.80
N ALA A 142 -4.40 3.81 35.14
CA ALA A 142 -4.80 2.66 34.32
C ALA A 142 -5.25 3.02 32.91
N GLN A 143 -5.69 4.26 32.68
CA GLN A 143 -6.26 4.72 31.39
C GLN A 143 -5.48 5.86 30.75
N ARG A 144 -4.47 6.42 31.43
CA ARG A 144 -3.70 7.56 30.89
C ARG A 144 -2.21 7.31 30.98
N LEU A 145 -1.51 7.70 29.92
CA LEU A 145 -0.05 7.63 29.84
C LEU A 145 0.48 8.83 29.05
N LEU A 146 1.75 9.16 29.31
CA LEU A 146 2.52 10.10 28.51
C LEU A 146 3.54 9.32 27.67
N VAL A 147 3.56 9.59 26.37
CA VAL A 147 4.60 9.13 25.44
C VAL A 147 5.55 10.29 25.20
N LYS A 148 6.84 10.12 25.54
CA LYS A 148 7.85 11.18 25.52
C LYS A 148 8.82 11.01 24.34
N THR A 149 9.28 12.13 23.80
CA THR A 149 10.27 12.19 22.71
C THR A 149 11.39 13.18 23.07
N ALA A 150 12.55 13.07 22.42
CA ALA A 150 13.67 13.98 22.66
C ALA A 150 13.40 15.39 22.12
N GLU A 151 12.70 15.47 20.98
CA GLU A 151 12.33 16.69 20.27
C GLU A 151 10.82 16.75 20.05
N PRO A 152 10.22 17.92 19.78
CA PRO A 152 8.83 18.01 19.35
C PRO A 152 8.55 17.05 18.20
N TYR A 153 7.51 16.21 18.34
CA TYR A 153 7.24 15.15 17.37
C TYR A 153 5.78 15.17 16.89
N PRO A 154 5.50 15.83 15.77
CA PRO A 154 4.13 16.04 15.29
C PRO A 154 3.45 14.79 14.69
N PHE A 155 4.20 13.72 14.43
CA PHE A 155 3.67 12.49 13.76
C PHE A 155 3.31 11.38 14.73
N MET A 156 3.20 11.68 16.02
CA MET A 156 2.91 10.67 17.05
C MET A 156 1.58 9.96 16.82
N ALA A 157 0.54 10.70 16.44
CA ALA A 157 -0.77 10.11 16.21
C ALA A 157 -0.75 9.13 15.04
N GLU A 158 -0.12 9.51 13.94
CA GLU A 158 0.03 8.68 12.74
C GLU A 158 0.86 7.42 13.04
N ASP A 159 1.98 7.56 13.72
CA ASP A 159 2.82 6.41 14.07
C ASP A 159 2.08 5.43 15.00
N LEU A 160 1.30 5.94 15.95
CA LEU A 160 0.53 5.11 16.88
C LEU A 160 -0.65 4.36 16.21
N THR A 161 -1.07 4.75 14.98
CA THR A 161 -2.02 3.95 14.20
C THR A 161 -1.44 2.62 13.74
N GLU A 162 -0.11 2.47 13.75
CA GLU A 162 0.57 1.23 13.36
C GLU A 162 0.84 0.28 14.56
N ILE A 163 0.63 0.75 15.79
CA ILE A 163 0.96 -0.03 16.98
C ILE A 163 -0.22 -0.93 17.40
N ALA A 164 -0.05 -2.24 17.19
CA ALA A 164 -0.99 -3.24 17.68
C ALA A 164 -0.85 -3.41 19.20
N ILE A 165 -1.97 -3.50 19.92
CA ILE A 165 -1.97 -3.70 21.36
C ILE A 165 -2.06 -5.20 21.68
N VAL A 166 -1.09 -5.67 22.43
CA VAL A 166 -0.99 -7.01 22.98
C VAL A 166 -0.95 -6.94 24.51
N ALA A 167 -1.41 -8.00 25.16
CA ALA A 167 -1.52 -8.02 26.62
C ALA A 167 -0.15 -8.06 27.32
N ALA A 168 0.05 -7.23 28.33
CA ALA A 168 1.27 -7.23 29.13
C ALA A 168 1.48 -8.56 29.89
N SER A 169 0.42 -9.28 30.17
CA SER A 169 0.43 -10.62 30.79
C SER A 169 1.14 -11.69 29.95
N LEU A 170 1.40 -11.44 28.64
CA LEU A 170 2.25 -12.32 27.82
C LEU A 170 3.67 -12.41 28.37
N GLY A 171 4.18 -11.34 28.99
CA GLY A 171 5.55 -11.27 29.48
C GLY A 171 6.59 -10.94 28.42
N GLU A 172 7.76 -10.51 28.87
CA GLU A 172 8.83 -10.02 27.97
C GLU A 172 9.48 -11.12 27.11
N ASP A 173 9.42 -12.37 27.56
CA ASP A 173 9.99 -13.52 26.84
C ASP A 173 9.08 -14.10 25.77
N PHE A 174 7.87 -13.56 25.58
CA PHE A 174 6.92 -14.06 24.59
C PHE A 174 7.37 -13.68 23.17
N LYS A 175 7.65 -14.70 22.34
CA LYS A 175 8.27 -14.58 21.04
C LYS A 175 7.27 -14.69 19.89
N PRO A 176 7.60 -14.24 18.67
CA PRO A 176 6.75 -14.46 17.48
C PRO A 176 6.39 -15.93 17.25
N ALA A 177 7.30 -16.86 17.56
CA ALA A 177 7.03 -18.31 17.48
C ALA A 177 5.90 -18.76 18.40
N ASP A 178 5.70 -18.10 19.55
CA ASP A 178 4.62 -18.44 20.49
C ASP A 178 3.25 -17.99 19.97
N PHE A 179 3.20 -16.84 19.25
CA PHE A 179 2.00 -16.45 18.49
C PHE A 179 1.68 -17.48 17.41
N ASN A 180 2.69 -17.91 16.64
CA ASN A 180 2.53 -18.92 15.59
C ASN A 180 2.09 -20.28 16.14
N ALA A 181 2.50 -20.62 17.35
CA ALA A 181 2.06 -21.82 18.06
C ALA A 181 0.69 -21.68 18.74
N GLY A 182 -0.01 -20.53 18.53
CA GLY A 182 -1.34 -20.29 19.11
C GLY A 182 -1.35 -20.14 20.63
N LYS A 183 -0.21 -19.81 21.27
CA LYS A 183 -0.15 -19.60 22.72
C LYS A 183 -0.74 -18.27 23.17
N ALA A 184 -0.81 -17.25 22.28
CA ALA A 184 -1.51 -16.01 22.55
C ALA A 184 -3.02 -16.28 22.59
N ARG A 185 -3.67 -15.95 23.69
CA ARG A 185 -5.11 -16.21 23.91
C ARG A 185 -5.93 -14.92 24.09
N LEU A 186 -5.27 -13.79 24.26
CA LEU A 186 -5.90 -12.50 24.47
C LEU A 186 -5.79 -11.65 23.20
N PHE A 187 -6.94 -11.29 22.67
CA PHE A 187 -7.07 -10.51 21.44
C PHE A 187 -7.75 -9.17 21.75
N SER A 188 -7.23 -8.08 21.22
CA SER A 188 -7.76 -6.74 21.45
C SER A 188 -8.67 -6.24 20.33
N GLY A 189 -8.82 -7.00 19.25
CA GLY A 189 -9.54 -6.61 18.04
C GLY A 189 -10.99 -7.13 17.95
N PRO A 190 -11.69 -6.80 16.85
CA PRO A 190 -13.07 -7.20 16.59
C PRO A 190 -13.27 -8.72 16.43
N TYR A 191 -12.21 -9.45 16.18
CA TYR A 191 -12.19 -10.91 16.04
C TYR A 191 -11.14 -11.53 16.96
N THR A 192 -11.31 -12.81 17.24
CA THR A 192 -10.31 -13.68 17.88
C THR A 192 -9.79 -14.68 16.86
N LEU A 193 -8.54 -15.10 16.97
CA LEU A 193 -7.99 -16.20 16.18
C LEU A 193 -8.53 -17.53 16.70
N VAL A 194 -9.14 -18.32 15.80
CA VAL A 194 -9.67 -19.67 16.12
C VAL A 194 -8.66 -20.72 15.73
N ASP A 195 -8.19 -20.66 14.47
CA ASP A 195 -7.25 -21.63 13.90
C ASP A 195 -6.42 -20.99 12.79
N TYR A 196 -5.22 -21.51 12.61
CA TYR A 196 -4.28 -21.03 11.61
C TYR A 196 -3.38 -22.17 11.13
N ARG A 197 -3.25 -22.29 9.81
CA ARG A 197 -2.27 -23.15 9.18
C ARG A 197 -1.53 -22.37 8.09
N PHE A 198 -0.21 -22.27 8.26
CA PHE A 198 0.64 -21.52 7.33
C PHE A 198 0.45 -22.02 5.88
N GLY A 199 0.23 -21.08 4.96
CA GLY A 199 0.04 -21.37 3.54
C GLY A 199 -1.32 -21.95 3.16
N GLU A 200 -2.20 -22.25 4.13
CA GLU A 200 -3.51 -22.85 3.88
C GLU A 200 -4.67 -21.94 4.27
N PHE A 201 -4.79 -21.60 5.55
CA PHE A 201 -5.91 -20.79 6.02
C PHE A 201 -5.66 -20.06 7.35
N VAL A 202 -6.51 -19.06 7.62
CA VAL A 202 -6.68 -18.40 8.92
C VAL A 202 -8.16 -18.29 9.21
N THR A 203 -8.61 -18.79 10.37
CA THR A 203 -10.02 -18.72 10.81
C THR A 203 -10.14 -17.78 12.01
N MET A 204 -11.04 -16.80 11.90
CA MET A 204 -11.31 -15.80 12.92
C MET A 204 -12.79 -15.83 13.30
N ARG A 205 -13.08 -15.66 14.60
CA ARG A 205 -14.45 -15.56 15.13
C ARG A 205 -14.64 -14.24 15.83
N ARG A 206 -15.85 -13.66 15.72
CA ARG A 206 -16.21 -12.39 16.35
C ARG A 206 -15.88 -12.40 17.84
N ASN A 207 -15.20 -11.33 18.29
CA ASN A 207 -14.90 -11.10 19.70
C ASN A 207 -16.15 -10.58 20.42
N PRO A 208 -16.70 -11.31 21.41
CA PRO A 208 -17.90 -10.86 22.13
C PRO A 208 -17.67 -9.62 23.00
N HIS A 209 -16.41 -9.32 23.35
CA HIS A 209 -16.03 -8.18 24.18
C HIS A 209 -15.50 -6.99 23.37
N TRP A 210 -15.64 -7.04 22.02
CA TRP A 210 -15.26 -5.91 21.17
C TRP A 210 -16.14 -4.69 21.45
N PHE A 211 -15.52 -3.58 21.77
CA PHE A 211 -16.17 -2.32 22.17
C PHE A 211 -16.58 -1.43 20.98
N GLY A 212 -16.07 -1.68 19.80
CA GLY A 212 -16.36 -0.93 18.57
C GLY A 212 -17.59 -1.47 17.82
N PRO A 213 -17.84 -1.00 16.59
CA PRO A 213 -18.95 -1.50 15.77
C PRO A 213 -18.89 -3.02 15.61
N ARG A 214 -20.06 -3.66 15.79
CA ARG A 214 -20.17 -5.12 15.69
C ARG A 214 -19.87 -5.57 14.26
N PRO A 215 -18.86 -6.45 14.02
CA PRO A 215 -18.61 -7.00 12.70
C PRO A 215 -19.82 -7.76 12.14
N GLU A 216 -20.01 -7.65 10.81
CA GLU A 216 -21.16 -8.25 10.13
C GLU A 216 -21.18 -9.79 10.24
N PHE A 217 -20.02 -10.42 10.01
CA PHE A 217 -19.90 -11.87 9.97
C PHE A 217 -19.43 -12.41 11.31
N GLU A 218 -20.02 -13.53 11.74
CA GLU A 218 -19.66 -14.18 13.00
C GLU A 218 -18.31 -14.88 12.89
N GLU A 219 -18.07 -15.55 11.76
CA GLU A 219 -16.82 -16.24 11.49
C GLU A 219 -16.33 -15.92 10.07
N VAL A 220 -15.03 -15.68 9.93
CA VAL A 220 -14.37 -15.44 8.65
C VAL A 220 -13.23 -16.43 8.52
N GLN A 221 -13.21 -17.18 7.42
CA GLN A 221 -12.12 -18.06 7.06
C GLN A 221 -11.40 -17.51 5.83
N PHE A 222 -10.16 -17.11 6.00
CA PHE A 222 -9.27 -16.74 4.93
C PHE A 222 -8.55 -17.99 4.41
N ARG A 223 -8.71 -18.29 3.11
CA ARG A 223 -8.08 -19.41 2.42
C ARG A 223 -7.01 -18.90 1.49
N VAL A 224 -5.80 -19.45 1.58
CA VAL A 224 -4.68 -19.04 0.74
C VAL A 224 -4.82 -19.68 -0.64
N ILE A 225 -5.00 -18.86 -1.68
CA ILE A 225 -5.12 -19.26 -3.09
C ILE A 225 -4.17 -18.39 -3.91
N PRO A 226 -2.88 -18.74 -3.99
CA PRO A 226 -1.85 -17.89 -4.59
C PRO A 226 -2.04 -17.64 -6.09
N ASN A 227 -2.58 -18.63 -6.82
CA ASN A 227 -2.80 -18.53 -8.25
C ASN A 227 -4.00 -17.62 -8.54
N ASP A 228 -3.78 -16.55 -9.32
CA ASP A 228 -4.80 -15.55 -9.64
C ASP A 228 -6.02 -16.17 -10.34
N SER A 229 -5.82 -17.01 -11.35
CA SER A 229 -6.93 -17.67 -12.07
C SER A 229 -7.71 -18.62 -11.15
N GLY A 230 -7.02 -19.35 -10.26
CA GLY A 230 -7.65 -20.22 -9.26
C GLY A 230 -8.47 -19.42 -8.25
N ARG A 231 -7.97 -18.26 -7.81
CA ARG A 231 -8.68 -17.36 -6.88
C ARG A 231 -9.93 -16.75 -7.52
N ILE A 232 -9.85 -16.34 -8.78
CA ILE A 232 -11.01 -15.87 -9.57
C ILE A 232 -12.03 -17.00 -9.79
N ALA A 233 -11.58 -18.23 -10.11
CA ALA A 233 -12.46 -19.38 -10.28
C ALA A 233 -13.21 -19.71 -8.99
N ALA A 234 -12.52 -19.70 -7.84
CA ALA A 234 -13.12 -19.92 -6.52
C ALA A 234 -14.17 -18.83 -6.17
N LEU A 235 -13.94 -17.57 -6.57
CA LEU A 235 -14.94 -16.51 -6.41
C LEU A 235 -16.17 -16.75 -7.30
N LEU A 236 -15.96 -17.09 -8.55
CA LEU A 236 -17.05 -17.30 -9.52
C LEU A 236 -17.88 -18.54 -9.21
N SER A 237 -17.28 -19.63 -8.72
CA SER A 237 -18.00 -20.84 -8.26
C SER A 237 -18.74 -20.62 -6.95
N GLY A 238 -18.31 -19.66 -6.12
CA GLY A 238 -18.85 -19.43 -4.77
C GLY A 238 -18.13 -20.22 -3.67
N ASP A 239 -17.01 -20.87 -3.96
CA ASP A 239 -16.16 -21.52 -2.95
C ASP A 239 -15.59 -20.49 -1.97
N VAL A 240 -15.35 -19.25 -2.45
CA VAL A 240 -15.10 -18.08 -1.61
C VAL A 240 -16.07 -16.96 -1.97
N GLN A 241 -16.41 -16.10 -1.01
CA GLN A 241 -17.33 -15.00 -1.19
C GLN A 241 -16.65 -13.66 -1.47
N ALA A 242 -15.34 -13.55 -1.18
CA ALA A 242 -14.54 -12.37 -1.47
C ALA A 242 -13.09 -12.74 -1.76
N ILE A 243 -12.37 -11.88 -2.45
CA ILE A 243 -10.93 -12.01 -2.73
C ILE A 243 -10.22 -10.67 -2.51
N ASP A 244 -8.98 -10.75 -2.04
CA ASP A 244 -8.15 -9.62 -1.64
C ASP A 244 -7.42 -8.90 -2.78
N GLU A 245 -7.33 -9.53 -3.94
CA GLU A 245 -6.66 -8.97 -5.11
C GLU A 245 -7.29 -9.50 -6.40
N VAL A 246 -7.60 -8.58 -7.31
CA VAL A 246 -8.08 -8.89 -8.66
C VAL A 246 -6.95 -8.65 -9.65
N SER A 247 -6.66 -9.67 -10.48
CA SER A 247 -5.69 -9.52 -11.57
C SER A 247 -6.22 -8.56 -12.64
N ILE A 248 -5.35 -7.74 -13.22
CA ILE A 248 -5.75 -6.74 -14.24
C ILE A 248 -6.48 -7.38 -15.42
N PRO A 249 -6.01 -8.51 -16.01
CA PRO A 249 -6.73 -9.15 -17.13
C PRO A 249 -8.15 -9.62 -16.81
N ASP A 250 -8.47 -9.87 -15.55
CA ASP A 250 -9.80 -10.35 -15.14
C ASP A 250 -10.75 -9.21 -14.73
N LEU A 251 -10.23 -7.99 -14.59
CA LEU A 251 -10.98 -6.88 -14.03
C LEU A 251 -12.23 -6.52 -14.88
N ALA A 252 -12.07 -6.41 -16.19
CA ALA A 252 -13.18 -6.11 -17.09
C ALA A 252 -14.29 -7.19 -17.02
N ARG A 253 -13.89 -8.47 -16.98
CA ARG A 253 -14.81 -9.60 -16.84
C ARG A 253 -15.59 -9.58 -15.53
N LEU A 254 -14.91 -9.28 -14.42
CA LEU A 254 -15.57 -9.22 -13.11
C LEU A 254 -16.50 -8.01 -13.00
N ARG A 255 -16.12 -6.84 -13.54
CA ARG A 255 -16.98 -5.65 -13.58
C ARG A 255 -18.26 -5.84 -14.39
N SER A 256 -18.20 -6.64 -15.46
CA SER A 256 -19.39 -6.96 -16.28
C SER A 256 -20.30 -8.02 -15.65
N ASN A 257 -19.86 -8.73 -14.62
CA ASN A 257 -20.65 -9.77 -13.97
C ASN A 257 -21.56 -9.17 -12.90
N SER A 258 -22.88 -9.21 -13.14
CA SER A 258 -23.90 -8.62 -12.26
C SER A 258 -23.96 -9.23 -10.85
N THR A 259 -23.42 -10.45 -10.65
CA THR A 259 -23.36 -11.13 -9.34
C THR A 259 -22.14 -10.78 -8.51
N ILE A 260 -21.20 -10.02 -9.10
CA ILE A 260 -19.96 -9.62 -8.43
C ILE A 260 -20.02 -8.13 -8.13
N ASP A 261 -19.53 -7.77 -6.94
CA ASP A 261 -19.21 -6.41 -6.53
C ASP A 261 -17.69 -6.24 -6.64
N VAL A 262 -17.26 -5.22 -7.40
CA VAL A 262 -15.83 -4.86 -7.53
C VAL A 262 -15.63 -3.50 -6.88
N SER A 263 -14.89 -3.47 -5.80
CA SER A 263 -14.54 -2.25 -5.07
C SER A 263 -13.07 -1.92 -5.25
N GLN A 264 -12.75 -0.62 -5.34
CA GLN A 264 -11.38 -0.16 -5.50
C GLN A 264 -11.15 1.18 -4.80
N ILE A 265 -9.90 1.42 -4.40
CA ILE A 265 -9.41 2.70 -3.88
C ILE A 265 -8.01 2.97 -4.44
N ALA A 266 -7.69 4.25 -4.69
CA ALA A 266 -6.32 4.65 -5.00
C ALA A 266 -5.40 4.29 -3.82
N GLY A 267 -4.35 3.53 -4.10
CA GLY A 267 -3.42 3.11 -3.06
C GLY A 267 -2.44 4.22 -2.70
N MET A 268 -1.96 4.20 -1.45
CA MET A 268 -0.87 5.07 -0.95
C MET A 268 0.49 4.58 -1.49
N ARG A 269 0.54 4.42 -2.80
CA ARG A 269 1.72 3.97 -3.54
C ARG A 269 1.76 4.70 -4.87
N VAL A 270 2.94 5.09 -5.30
CA VAL A 270 3.14 5.73 -6.60
C VAL A 270 4.07 4.90 -7.47
N MET A 271 3.71 4.72 -8.74
CA MET A 271 4.63 4.31 -9.80
C MET A 271 5.41 5.52 -10.26
N TYR A 272 6.72 5.42 -10.23
CA TYR A 272 7.61 6.52 -10.60
C TYR A 272 8.76 6.05 -11.49
N VAL A 273 9.36 7.02 -12.17
CA VAL A 273 10.65 6.85 -12.84
C VAL A 273 11.67 7.74 -12.16
N ALA A 274 12.72 7.14 -11.62
CA ALA A 274 13.86 7.86 -11.05
C ALA A 274 15.03 7.89 -12.03
N LEU A 275 15.71 9.01 -12.05
CA LEU A 275 16.75 9.36 -13.01
C LEU A 275 18.08 9.58 -12.27
N ASP A 276 19.17 9.03 -12.80
CA ASP A 276 20.51 9.28 -12.24
C ASP A 276 20.90 10.74 -12.47
N MET A 277 20.93 11.49 -11.40
CA MET A 277 21.30 12.92 -11.41
C MET A 277 22.66 13.18 -10.73
N ASP A 278 23.29 12.13 -10.21
CA ASP A 278 24.52 12.22 -9.41
C ASP A 278 25.78 12.18 -10.31
N ARG A 279 25.90 11.14 -11.11
CA ARG A 279 27.10 10.86 -11.89
C ARG A 279 27.26 11.80 -13.09
N ASP A 280 28.48 12.26 -13.35
CA ASP A 280 28.79 13.06 -14.53
C ASP A 280 28.70 12.24 -15.83
N ALA A 281 29.10 10.96 -15.76
CA ALA A 281 28.89 10.00 -16.83
C ALA A 281 28.06 8.82 -16.29
N SER A 282 26.86 8.64 -16.85
CA SER A 282 25.95 7.56 -16.41
C SER A 282 26.10 6.33 -17.30
N PRO A 283 26.10 5.08 -16.73
CA PRO A 283 26.58 3.88 -17.45
C PRO A 283 25.73 3.48 -18.64
N HIS A 284 24.46 3.81 -18.67
CA HIS A 284 23.51 3.40 -19.70
C HIS A 284 23.00 4.55 -20.56
N ILE A 285 23.83 5.59 -20.76
CA ILE A 285 23.55 6.69 -21.69
C ILE A 285 24.60 6.64 -22.80
N ARG A 286 24.13 6.71 -24.05
CA ARG A 286 24.96 6.69 -25.25
C ARG A 286 24.52 7.79 -26.20
N ASP A 287 25.45 8.26 -27.03
CA ASP A 287 25.09 9.12 -28.15
C ASP A 287 24.35 8.35 -29.26
N ASN A 288 23.94 9.01 -30.30
CA ASN A 288 23.23 8.38 -31.43
C ASN A 288 24.07 7.37 -32.22
N ASN A 289 25.41 7.38 -32.05
CA ASN A 289 26.34 6.43 -32.65
C ASN A 289 26.63 5.24 -31.73
N GLY A 290 25.99 5.20 -30.54
CA GLY A 290 26.16 4.13 -29.57
C GLY A 290 27.39 4.30 -28.67
N GLN A 291 28.10 5.44 -28.70
CA GLN A 291 29.25 5.70 -27.84
C GLN A 291 28.79 6.18 -26.45
N PRO A 292 29.45 5.75 -25.36
CA PRO A 292 29.15 6.27 -24.02
C PRO A 292 29.28 7.80 -23.96
N MET A 293 28.32 8.46 -23.37
CA MET A 293 28.35 9.90 -23.15
C MET A 293 29.16 10.25 -21.91
N THR A 294 30.05 11.23 -22.02
CA THR A 294 30.85 11.75 -20.90
C THR A 294 30.12 12.80 -20.07
N LYS A 295 29.01 13.33 -20.57
CA LYS A 295 28.14 14.27 -19.88
C LYS A 295 26.76 13.64 -19.72
N ASN A 296 26.27 13.60 -18.48
CA ASN A 296 24.95 13.06 -18.16
C ASN A 296 23.86 14.10 -18.47
N PRO A 297 23.01 13.88 -19.49
CA PRO A 297 21.94 14.80 -19.87
C PRO A 297 20.85 14.88 -18.79
N LEU A 298 20.70 13.88 -17.92
CA LEU A 298 19.68 13.85 -16.87
C LEU A 298 19.94 14.86 -15.74
N LYS A 299 21.16 15.45 -15.66
CA LYS A 299 21.47 16.55 -14.75
C LYS A 299 20.80 17.86 -15.17
N ASP A 300 20.42 18.01 -16.43
CA ASP A 300 19.68 19.18 -16.93
C ASP A 300 18.17 19.01 -16.69
N VAL A 301 17.58 19.96 -15.96
CA VAL A 301 16.14 19.94 -15.65
C VAL A 301 15.27 19.96 -16.91
N ARG A 302 15.71 20.63 -18.00
CA ARG A 302 14.97 20.68 -19.27
C ARG A 302 14.84 19.29 -19.88
N VAL A 303 15.88 18.46 -19.77
CA VAL A 303 15.83 17.06 -20.22
C VAL A 303 14.83 16.26 -19.37
N ARG A 304 14.86 16.40 -18.04
CA ARG A 304 13.92 15.69 -17.16
C ARG A 304 12.48 16.10 -17.43
N LEU A 305 12.22 17.40 -17.60
CA LEU A 305 10.89 17.90 -17.97
C LEU A 305 10.46 17.39 -19.36
N ALA A 306 11.39 17.35 -20.34
CA ALA A 306 11.10 16.76 -21.65
C ALA A 306 10.67 15.31 -21.56
N LEU A 307 11.41 14.48 -20.81
CA LEU A 307 11.06 13.08 -20.55
C LEU A 307 9.70 12.96 -19.87
N SER A 308 9.37 13.87 -18.94
CA SER A 308 8.08 13.88 -18.25
C SER A 308 6.93 14.24 -19.18
N HIS A 309 7.05 15.32 -20.00
CA HIS A 309 6.04 15.74 -20.96
C HIS A 309 5.82 14.73 -22.10
N ALA A 310 6.80 13.87 -22.38
CA ALA A 310 6.67 12.83 -23.39
C ALA A 310 5.78 11.65 -22.96
N ILE A 311 5.52 11.47 -21.67
CA ILE A 311 4.77 10.31 -21.15
C ILE A 311 3.27 10.58 -21.19
N ASN A 312 2.52 9.77 -21.95
CA ASN A 312 1.05 9.77 -21.91
C ASN A 312 0.57 8.90 -20.73
N ARG A 313 0.47 9.52 -19.56
CA ARG A 313 0.06 8.86 -18.31
C ARG A 313 -1.36 8.30 -18.37
N ALA A 314 -2.29 9.04 -18.99
CA ALA A 314 -3.67 8.60 -19.18
C ALA A 314 -3.72 7.32 -20.01
N ALA A 315 -2.98 7.25 -21.13
CA ALA A 315 -2.92 6.03 -21.94
C ALA A 315 -2.31 4.84 -21.19
N ILE A 316 -1.34 5.05 -20.29
CA ILE A 316 -0.83 3.97 -19.42
C ILE A 316 -1.93 3.49 -18.47
N VAL A 317 -2.63 4.41 -17.81
CA VAL A 317 -3.72 4.06 -16.88
C VAL A 317 -4.84 3.31 -17.60
N ASP A 318 -5.27 3.81 -18.76
CA ASP A 318 -6.44 3.25 -19.45
C ASP A 318 -6.12 1.91 -20.14
N ARG A 319 -4.96 1.81 -20.81
CA ARG A 319 -4.65 0.69 -21.70
C ARG A 319 -3.73 -0.36 -21.09
N VAL A 320 -2.81 0.04 -20.20
CA VAL A 320 -1.88 -0.89 -19.56
C VAL A 320 -2.42 -1.36 -18.23
N MET A 321 -3.05 -0.45 -17.46
CA MET A 321 -3.60 -0.73 -16.14
C MET A 321 -5.11 -1.00 -16.15
N GLU A 322 -5.79 -0.92 -17.31
CA GLU A 322 -7.23 -1.18 -17.49
C GLU A 322 -8.12 -0.43 -16.47
N GLY A 323 -7.73 0.80 -16.11
CA GLY A 323 -8.40 1.62 -15.11
C GLY A 323 -8.17 1.19 -13.65
N ALA A 324 -7.25 0.25 -13.39
CA ALA A 324 -6.82 -0.11 -12.03
C ALA A 324 -5.71 0.81 -11.50
N ALA A 325 -5.73 2.07 -11.90
CA ALA A 325 -4.82 3.11 -11.47
C ALA A 325 -5.44 4.48 -11.68
N SER A 326 -4.83 5.53 -11.09
CA SER A 326 -5.14 6.93 -11.40
C SER A 326 -3.83 7.69 -11.67
N VAL A 327 -3.90 8.71 -12.55
CA VAL A 327 -2.70 9.48 -12.93
C VAL A 327 -2.13 10.21 -11.72
N ALA A 328 -0.81 10.11 -11.52
CA ALA A 328 -0.14 10.73 -10.39
C ALA A 328 0.35 12.15 -10.69
N SER A 329 0.26 13.01 -9.69
CA SER A 329 0.82 14.37 -9.68
C SER A 329 1.86 14.57 -8.59
N ASP A 330 1.77 13.85 -7.49
CA ASP A 330 2.61 13.95 -6.30
C ASP A 330 3.09 12.55 -5.87
N VAL A 331 3.88 12.45 -4.83
CA VAL A 331 4.38 11.18 -4.28
C VAL A 331 3.27 10.36 -3.59
N LEU A 332 2.20 11.01 -3.13
CA LEU A 332 1.00 10.40 -2.58
C LEU A 332 -0.26 10.95 -3.28
N PRO A 333 -1.39 10.24 -3.22
CA PRO A 333 -2.64 10.68 -3.84
C PRO A 333 -3.09 12.06 -3.36
N PRO A 334 -3.67 12.89 -4.25
CA PRO A 334 -4.20 14.20 -3.89
C PRO A 334 -5.20 14.13 -2.73
N GLY A 335 -5.11 15.11 -1.81
CA GLY A 335 -5.93 15.14 -0.59
C GLY A 335 -5.32 14.43 0.61
N THR A 336 -4.21 13.69 0.43
CA THR A 336 -3.39 13.23 1.56
C THR A 336 -2.76 14.46 2.25
N PRO A 337 -2.81 14.56 3.58
CA PRO A 337 -2.20 15.69 4.29
C PRO A 337 -0.74 15.93 3.87
N GLY A 338 -0.41 17.16 3.52
CA GLY A 338 0.91 17.58 3.07
C GLY A 338 1.21 17.38 1.58
N THR A 339 0.32 16.77 0.79
CA THR A 339 0.43 16.78 -0.68
C THR A 339 0.09 18.16 -1.23
N SER A 340 0.74 18.54 -2.34
CA SER A 340 0.51 19.86 -2.92
C SER A 340 -0.79 19.93 -3.73
N PRO A 341 -1.70 20.87 -3.41
CA PRO A 341 -2.87 21.15 -4.23
C PRO A 341 -2.52 21.85 -5.56
N ARG A 342 -1.31 22.39 -5.68
CA ARG A 342 -0.78 23.11 -6.87
C ARG A 342 -0.26 22.14 -7.92
N LEU A 343 0.30 21.00 -7.50
CA LEU A 343 0.77 19.98 -8.44
C LEU A 343 -0.39 19.35 -9.19
N LYS A 344 -0.28 19.33 -10.50
CA LYS A 344 -1.20 18.65 -11.41
C LYS A 344 -0.45 17.56 -12.17
N PRO A 345 -1.12 16.52 -12.65
CA PRO A 345 -0.50 15.56 -13.54
C PRO A 345 0.16 16.29 -14.73
N VAL A 346 1.40 15.93 -15.02
CA VAL A 346 2.13 16.55 -16.12
C VAL A 346 1.44 16.22 -17.44
N ALA A 347 1.11 17.25 -18.21
CA ALA A 347 0.42 17.12 -19.49
C ALA A 347 1.30 16.38 -20.52
N PHE A 348 0.66 15.56 -21.36
CA PHE A 348 1.30 14.92 -22.50
C PHE A 348 1.49 15.92 -23.64
N GLU A 349 2.70 16.42 -23.82
CA GLU A 349 3.07 17.47 -24.78
C GLU A 349 4.37 17.09 -25.53
N PRO A 350 4.32 16.12 -26.46
CA PRO A 350 5.52 15.62 -27.14
C PRO A 350 6.29 16.69 -27.92
N ASP A 351 5.60 17.70 -28.47
CA ASP A 351 6.27 18.80 -29.19
C ASP A 351 7.01 19.73 -28.22
N ARG A 352 6.45 19.99 -27.05
CA ARG A 352 7.16 20.70 -25.98
C ARG A 352 8.38 19.89 -25.51
N ALA A 353 8.23 18.58 -25.37
CA ALA A 353 9.34 17.71 -25.01
C ALA A 353 10.51 17.80 -26.01
N ARG A 354 10.22 17.78 -27.31
CA ARG A 354 11.26 17.95 -28.35
C ARG A 354 11.95 19.33 -28.28
N ARG A 355 11.18 20.40 -28.04
CA ARG A 355 11.76 21.75 -27.87
C ARG A 355 12.70 21.80 -26.66
N LEU A 356 12.27 21.27 -25.51
CA LEU A 356 13.11 21.23 -24.30
C LEU A 356 14.41 20.44 -24.51
N LEU A 357 14.35 19.31 -25.24
CA LEU A 357 15.57 18.56 -25.60
C LEU A 357 16.50 19.38 -26.48
N ALA A 358 15.97 20.08 -27.48
CA ALA A 358 16.76 20.92 -28.35
C ALA A 358 17.41 22.09 -27.60
N GLU A 359 16.66 22.77 -26.71
CA GLU A 359 17.16 23.85 -25.84
C GLU A 359 18.24 23.36 -24.86
N ALA A 360 18.15 22.08 -24.43
CA ALA A 360 19.17 21.45 -23.60
C ALA A 360 20.42 20.98 -24.38
N GLY A 361 20.43 21.14 -25.74
CA GLY A 361 21.53 20.75 -26.59
C GLY A 361 21.43 19.34 -27.18
N TYR A 362 20.25 18.71 -27.10
CA TYR A 362 20.00 17.35 -27.61
C TYR A 362 18.88 17.32 -28.68
N PRO A 363 18.98 18.10 -29.78
CA PRO A 363 17.91 18.18 -30.79
C PRO A 363 17.64 16.84 -31.49
N ASN A 364 18.64 15.95 -31.55
CA ASN A 364 18.54 14.61 -32.13
C ASN A 364 18.39 13.53 -31.04
N GLY A 365 18.21 13.93 -29.79
CA GLY A 365 18.10 13.00 -28.64
C GLY A 365 19.40 12.27 -28.33
N PHE A 366 19.24 11.10 -27.69
CA PHE A 366 20.32 10.20 -27.26
C PHE A 366 19.73 8.80 -26.98
N GLN A 367 20.60 7.83 -26.61
CA GLN A 367 20.15 6.49 -26.24
C GLN A 367 20.21 6.31 -24.71
N ILE A 368 19.22 5.60 -24.14
CA ILE A 368 19.11 5.36 -22.70
C ILE A 368 18.47 4.00 -22.40
N THR A 369 18.76 3.43 -21.25
CA THR A 369 18.14 2.18 -20.78
C THR A 369 17.29 2.41 -19.53
N ILE A 370 16.03 1.97 -19.57
CA ILE A 370 15.15 1.86 -18.39
C ILE A 370 15.31 0.47 -17.80
N HIS A 371 15.58 0.39 -16.51
CA HIS A 371 15.55 -0.85 -15.74
C HIS A 371 14.24 -0.95 -14.96
N ALA A 372 13.58 -2.12 -15.00
CA ALA A 372 12.33 -2.39 -14.30
C ALA A 372 12.30 -3.82 -13.75
N THR A 373 11.38 -4.11 -12.84
CA THR A 373 11.03 -5.47 -12.42
C THR A 373 10.09 -6.11 -13.46
N ASN A 374 9.95 -7.44 -13.42
CA ASN A 374 9.02 -8.21 -14.25
C ASN A 374 8.12 -9.15 -13.42
N ASP A 375 8.28 -9.16 -12.10
CA ASP A 375 7.58 -10.07 -11.18
C ASP A 375 7.09 -9.37 -9.89
N ARG A 376 7.21 -8.02 -9.80
CA ARG A 376 6.94 -7.29 -8.55
C ARG A 376 5.59 -6.57 -8.54
N TYR A 377 5.25 -5.90 -9.63
CA TYR A 377 4.07 -5.05 -9.73
C TYR A 377 3.20 -5.46 -10.90
N PRO A 378 1.87 -5.27 -10.84
CA PRO A 378 1.02 -5.55 -11.98
C PRO A 378 1.50 -4.82 -13.24
N ASN A 379 1.75 -5.56 -14.32
CA ASN A 379 2.17 -5.05 -15.63
C ASN A 379 3.45 -4.17 -15.64
N ASP A 380 4.35 -4.33 -14.68
CA ASP A 380 5.57 -3.50 -14.52
C ASP A 380 6.44 -3.43 -15.79
N GLU A 381 6.70 -4.56 -16.44
CA GLU A 381 7.40 -4.61 -17.73
C GLU A 381 6.65 -3.84 -18.82
N LYS A 382 5.33 -4.03 -18.95
CA LYS A 382 4.52 -3.36 -19.98
C LYS A 382 4.49 -1.84 -19.77
N VAL A 383 4.49 -1.39 -18.51
CA VAL A 383 4.57 0.04 -18.16
C VAL A 383 5.93 0.61 -18.58
N ALA A 384 7.03 -0.07 -18.29
CA ALA A 384 8.37 0.35 -18.70
C ALA A 384 8.49 0.41 -20.24
N GLN A 385 7.95 -0.59 -20.95
CA GLN A 385 7.90 -0.62 -22.41
C GLN A 385 7.08 0.54 -22.99
N ALA A 386 5.92 0.88 -22.39
CA ALA A 386 5.12 2.02 -22.81
C ALA A 386 5.87 3.34 -22.66
N ILE A 387 6.55 3.54 -21.52
CA ILE A 387 7.38 4.74 -21.29
C ILE A 387 8.52 4.82 -22.32
N ALA A 388 9.21 3.73 -22.57
CA ALA A 388 10.28 3.65 -23.56
C ALA A 388 9.81 4.04 -24.99
N GLN A 389 8.62 3.59 -25.39
CA GLN A 389 8.00 3.96 -26.65
C GLN A 389 7.71 5.47 -26.73
N PHE A 390 7.20 6.07 -25.66
CA PHE A 390 6.95 7.51 -25.60
C PHE A 390 8.25 8.31 -25.73
N TRP A 391 9.32 7.94 -25.05
CA TRP A 391 10.61 8.60 -25.12
C TRP A 391 11.27 8.44 -26.49
N THR A 392 11.17 7.26 -27.08
CA THR A 392 11.69 7.02 -28.45
C THR A 392 11.02 7.93 -29.49
N ARG A 393 9.73 8.24 -29.36
CA ARG A 393 8.99 9.14 -30.26
C ARG A 393 9.47 10.59 -30.22
N ILE A 394 10.14 11.02 -29.17
CA ILE A 394 10.73 12.37 -29.06
C ILE A 394 12.23 12.39 -29.35
N GLY A 395 12.81 11.29 -29.83
CA GLY A 395 14.23 11.18 -30.20
C GLY A 395 15.12 10.53 -29.14
N VAL A 396 14.61 10.23 -27.94
CA VAL A 396 15.38 9.52 -26.91
C VAL A 396 15.18 8.02 -27.09
N LYS A 397 16.09 7.37 -27.88
CA LYS A 397 16.03 5.93 -28.14
C LYS A 397 16.18 5.16 -26.85
N THR A 398 15.13 4.46 -26.45
CA THR A 398 15.04 3.87 -25.12
C THR A 398 14.94 2.35 -25.19
N GLU A 399 15.85 1.66 -24.53
CA GLU A 399 15.82 0.23 -24.30
C GLU A 399 15.20 -0.08 -22.93
N VAL A 400 14.56 -1.23 -22.79
CA VAL A 400 14.03 -1.73 -21.52
C VAL A 400 14.75 -3.01 -21.14
N GLN A 401 15.33 -3.01 -19.95
CA GLN A 401 15.90 -4.21 -19.34
C GLN A 401 15.10 -4.56 -18.08
N THR A 402 14.49 -5.74 -18.09
CA THR A 402 13.73 -6.23 -16.94
C THR A 402 14.46 -7.36 -16.25
N MET A 403 14.22 -7.49 -14.95
CA MET A 403 14.77 -8.56 -14.13
C MET A 403 13.88 -8.87 -12.93
N PRO A 404 14.01 -10.07 -12.35
CA PRO A 404 13.29 -10.40 -11.12
C PRO A 404 13.61 -9.44 -9.97
N ASN A 405 12.62 -9.19 -9.14
CA ASN A 405 12.70 -8.32 -7.96
C ASN A 405 13.91 -8.62 -7.06
N ALA A 406 14.23 -9.91 -6.87
CA ALA A 406 15.37 -10.34 -6.06
C ALA A 406 16.73 -9.86 -6.59
N ALA A 407 16.87 -9.65 -7.91
CA ALA A 407 18.08 -9.11 -8.54
C ALA A 407 18.02 -7.58 -8.65
N TYR A 408 16.84 -7.03 -8.91
CA TYR A 408 16.62 -5.62 -9.19
C TYR A 408 17.02 -4.69 -8.05
N PHE A 409 16.45 -4.89 -6.85
CA PHE A 409 16.71 -3.97 -5.74
C PHE A 409 18.13 -4.02 -5.18
N PRO A 410 18.83 -5.16 -5.12
CA PRO A 410 20.27 -5.18 -4.83
C PRO A 410 21.10 -4.41 -5.85
N ALA A 411 20.79 -4.53 -7.16
CA ALA A 411 21.45 -3.77 -8.22
C ALA A 411 21.17 -2.27 -8.10
N ALA A 412 19.92 -1.88 -7.89
CA ALA A 412 19.53 -0.49 -7.65
C ALA A 412 20.23 0.12 -6.42
N ALA A 413 20.37 -0.66 -5.33
CA ALA A 413 21.08 -0.22 -4.13
C ALA A 413 22.57 0.05 -4.38
N ARG A 414 23.18 -0.68 -5.32
CA ARG A 414 24.56 -0.44 -5.80
C ARG A 414 24.66 0.65 -6.86
N GLN A 415 23.55 1.33 -7.17
CA GLN A 415 23.47 2.41 -8.18
C GLN A 415 23.92 1.97 -9.60
N THR A 416 23.62 0.74 -9.99
CA THR A 416 24.01 0.24 -11.32
C THR A 416 23.13 0.77 -12.43
N PHE A 417 21.97 1.38 -12.13
CA PHE A 417 21.01 1.87 -13.11
C PHE A 417 21.18 3.37 -13.40
N THR A 418 20.85 3.76 -14.62
CA THR A 418 20.71 5.17 -15.03
C THR A 418 19.27 5.64 -14.87
N VAL A 419 18.32 4.83 -15.30
CA VAL A 419 16.90 5.05 -15.11
C VAL A 419 16.29 3.81 -14.47
N MET A 420 15.53 4.02 -13.43
CA MET A 420 14.80 2.96 -12.77
C MET A 420 13.30 3.26 -12.72
N ALA A 421 12.48 2.27 -13.07
CA ALA A 421 11.04 2.30 -12.90
C ALA A 421 10.67 1.40 -11.71
N ALA A 422 9.97 1.98 -10.72
CA ALA A 422 9.59 1.27 -9.50
C ALA A 422 8.35 1.87 -8.86
N GLN A 423 7.81 1.18 -7.85
CA GLN A 423 6.77 1.75 -7.00
C GLN A 423 7.31 1.99 -5.58
N TYR A 424 6.76 3.00 -4.93
CA TYR A 424 7.00 3.28 -3.52
C TYR A 424 5.68 3.51 -2.81
N GLY A 425 5.51 2.90 -1.64
CA GLY A 425 4.35 3.08 -0.77
C GLY A 425 4.76 3.74 0.54
N ALA A 426 3.94 4.68 1.00
CA ALA A 426 4.12 5.35 2.28
C ALA A 426 2.76 5.71 2.86
N ASP A 427 2.62 5.62 4.17
CA ASP A 427 1.36 5.87 4.85
C ASP A 427 1.09 7.37 5.09
N ASN A 428 2.13 8.21 4.97
CA ASN A 428 2.05 9.67 5.08
C ASN A 428 3.17 10.37 4.29
N ILE A 429 3.00 11.67 4.08
CA ILE A 429 3.93 12.50 3.31
C ILE A 429 5.32 12.59 3.95
N SER A 430 5.40 12.64 5.27
CA SER A 430 6.67 12.69 5.98
C SER A 430 7.52 11.46 5.70
N TYR A 431 6.91 10.27 5.74
CA TYR A 431 7.61 9.02 5.45
C TYR A 431 8.01 8.93 3.97
N ALA A 432 7.08 9.27 3.06
CA ALA A 432 7.37 9.31 1.62
C ALA A 432 8.56 10.23 1.31
N TYR A 433 8.54 11.43 1.88
CA TYR A 433 9.59 12.42 1.61
C TYR A 433 10.93 11.98 2.18
N ARG A 434 10.99 11.66 3.47
CA ARG A 434 12.22 11.27 4.15
C ARG A 434 12.91 10.05 3.54
N ALA A 435 12.14 9.08 3.06
CA ALA A 435 12.69 7.85 2.51
C ALA A 435 13.00 7.95 1.01
N LEU A 436 12.11 8.56 0.22
CA LEU A 436 12.19 8.53 -1.25
C LEU A 436 12.72 9.82 -1.87
N LEU A 437 12.19 11.00 -1.46
CA LEU A 437 12.47 12.27 -2.13
C LEU A 437 13.66 13.02 -1.54
N HIS A 438 13.98 12.80 -0.27
CA HIS A 438 15.08 13.49 0.42
C HIS A 438 16.44 13.14 -0.20
N THR A 439 17.33 14.11 -0.24
CA THR A 439 18.75 13.88 -0.53
C THR A 439 19.29 12.78 0.39
N PHE A 440 20.04 11.84 -0.17
CA PHE A 440 20.57 10.71 0.58
C PHE A 440 21.53 11.18 1.68
N ASN A 441 21.23 10.83 2.92
CA ASN A 441 22.09 11.05 4.08
C ASN A 441 22.06 9.78 4.94
N ARG A 442 23.15 9.03 4.91
CA ARG A 442 23.28 7.75 5.61
C ARG A 442 23.16 7.90 7.12
N ASP A 443 23.83 8.89 7.66
CA ASP A 443 23.96 9.07 9.12
C ASP A 443 22.62 9.50 9.74
N ALA A 444 21.87 10.33 9.01
CA ALA A 444 20.53 10.73 9.40
C ALA A 444 19.45 9.70 9.02
N GLY A 445 19.77 8.66 8.25
CA GLY A 445 18.81 7.67 7.74
C GLY A 445 17.79 8.24 6.75
N LEU A 446 18.17 9.32 6.03
CA LEU A 446 17.33 10.00 5.06
C LEU A 446 17.66 9.55 3.62
N GLY A 447 16.68 9.61 2.72
CA GLY A 447 16.86 9.22 1.32
C GLY A 447 17.20 7.74 1.13
N THR A 448 16.82 6.87 2.05
CA THR A 448 17.19 5.44 2.01
C THR A 448 16.64 4.69 0.80
N ALA A 449 15.55 5.18 0.21
CA ALA A 449 14.97 4.68 -1.04
C ALA A 449 15.40 5.50 -2.28
N ASN A 450 16.13 6.60 -2.10
CA ASN A 450 16.72 7.41 -3.18
C ASN A 450 17.95 6.70 -3.77
N ARG A 451 17.71 5.76 -4.68
CA ARG A 451 18.75 4.92 -5.29
C ARG A 451 19.47 5.57 -6.46
N THR A 452 18.91 6.65 -6.99
CA THR A 452 19.52 7.45 -8.09
C THR A 452 20.24 8.70 -7.61
N ARG A 453 20.30 8.90 -6.27
CA ARG A 453 21.03 10.00 -5.63
C ARG A 453 20.65 11.39 -6.13
N HIS A 454 19.36 11.59 -6.49
CA HIS A 454 18.87 12.95 -6.69
C HIS A 454 19.03 13.79 -5.42
N SER A 455 19.12 15.11 -5.60
CA SER A 455 19.29 16.05 -4.49
C SER A 455 18.49 17.31 -4.77
N SER A 456 17.78 17.79 -3.74
CA SER A 456 17.04 19.04 -3.73
C SER A 456 17.21 19.75 -2.37
N PRO A 457 18.33 20.45 -2.15
CA PRO A 457 18.60 21.12 -0.86
C PRO A 457 17.51 22.13 -0.46
N ARG A 458 16.87 22.78 -1.46
CA ARG A 458 15.77 23.72 -1.21
C ARG A 458 14.56 23.03 -0.60
N ALA A 459 14.18 21.89 -1.15
CA ALA A 459 13.08 21.10 -0.64
C ALA A 459 13.41 20.43 0.68
N ASP A 460 14.65 19.93 0.85
CA ASP A 460 15.12 19.31 2.09
C ASP A 460 15.06 20.27 3.29
N ALA A 461 15.37 21.56 3.06
CA ALA A 461 15.28 22.58 4.12
C ALA A 461 13.84 22.78 4.61
N LEU A 462 12.86 22.81 3.69
CA LEU A 462 11.43 22.90 4.06
C LEU A 462 10.96 21.67 4.83
N VAL A 463 11.43 20.48 4.42
CA VAL A 463 11.12 19.23 5.13
C VAL A 463 11.71 19.23 6.54
N ALA A 464 12.95 19.69 6.69
CA ALA A 464 13.58 19.79 8.01
C ALA A 464 12.81 20.71 8.97
N GLU A 465 12.21 21.80 8.45
CA GLU A 465 11.30 22.66 9.22
C GLU A 465 9.97 21.96 9.50
N ALA A 466 9.36 21.31 8.48
CA ALA A 466 8.10 20.61 8.62
C ALA A 466 8.14 19.53 9.72
N LEU A 467 9.24 18.78 9.79
CA LEU A 467 9.44 17.70 10.77
C LEU A 467 9.41 18.18 12.23
N LYS A 468 9.62 19.46 12.50
CA LYS A 468 9.61 20.08 13.83
C LYS A 468 8.36 20.93 14.09
N THR A 469 7.54 21.15 13.07
CA THR A 469 6.37 22.05 13.14
C THR A 469 5.17 21.31 13.70
N MET A 470 4.71 21.71 14.91
CA MET A 470 3.53 21.13 15.58
C MET A 470 2.22 21.57 14.95
N ASP A 471 2.15 22.81 14.45
CA ASP A 471 0.97 23.30 13.71
C ASP A 471 0.78 22.49 12.42
N GLU A 472 -0.35 21.79 12.33
CA GLU A 472 -0.62 20.86 11.23
C GLU A 472 -0.77 21.58 9.88
N ALA A 473 -1.45 22.72 9.86
CA ALA A 473 -1.69 23.46 8.62
C ALA A 473 -0.36 24.00 8.06
N LYS A 474 0.48 24.60 8.92
CA LYS A 474 1.82 25.06 8.54
C LYS A 474 2.71 23.90 8.10
N ARG A 475 2.69 22.79 8.82
CA ARG A 475 3.45 21.59 8.49
C ARG A 475 3.08 21.03 7.11
N ASN A 476 1.79 20.90 6.84
CA ASN A 476 1.29 20.41 5.57
C ASN A 476 1.66 21.34 4.41
N GLU A 477 1.60 22.66 4.61
CA GLU A 477 2.03 23.63 3.61
C GLU A 477 3.54 23.55 3.32
N LEU A 478 4.39 23.35 4.34
CA LEU A 478 5.83 23.15 4.15
C LEU A 478 6.14 21.90 3.31
N PHE A 479 5.45 20.78 3.55
CA PHE A 479 5.59 19.60 2.70
C PHE A 479 5.09 19.86 1.28
N ALA A 480 3.95 20.54 1.12
CA ALA A 480 3.42 20.89 -0.18
C ALA A 480 4.39 21.76 -1.00
N GLN A 481 5.02 22.76 -0.37
CA GLN A 481 6.05 23.58 -1.00
C GLN A 481 7.29 22.75 -1.35
N ALA A 482 7.70 21.83 -0.49
CA ALA A 482 8.83 20.94 -0.77
C ALA A 482 8.56 20.05 -1.99
N THR A 483 7.35 19.49 -2.14
CA THR A 483 7.00 18.70 -3.32
C THR A 483 6.82 19.55 -4.58
N ASP A 484 6.33 20.79 -4.47
CA ASP A 484 6.29 21.71 -5.61
C ASP A 484 7.67 21.94 -6.20
N ILE A 485 8.67 22.14 -5.34
CA ILE A 485 10.07 22.31 -5.76
C ILE A 485 10.60 21.01 -6.36
N ALA A 486 10.58 19.93 -5.57
CA ALA A 486 11.26 18.69 -5.94
C ALA A 486 10.64 18.03 -7.19
N ILE A 487 9.31 17.95 -7.24
CA ILE A 487 8.58 17.26 -8.30
C ILE A 487 8.22 18.23 -9.43
N GLY A 488 7.70 19.42 -9.08
CA GLY A 488 7.20 20.39 -10.05
C GLY A 488 8.30 21.15 -10.77
N GLU A 489 9.19 21.81 -10.02
CA GLU A 489 10.23 22.67 -10.60
C GLU A 489 11.46 21.88 -11.05
N GLU A 490 11.99 21.01 -10.19
CA GLU A 490 13.26 20.31 -10.40
C GLU A 490 13.10 18.96 -11.09
N ALA A 491 11.87 18.42 -11.14
CA ALA A 491 11.55 17.12 -11.74
C ALA A 491 12.55 16.02 -11.33
N ILE A 492 12.88 15.97 -10.02
CA ILE A 492 13.85 14.99 -9.50
C ILE A 492 13.37 13.54 -9.70
N MET A 493 12.06 13.36 -9.87
CA MET A 493 11.40 12.08 -10.08
C MET A 493 10.14 12.29 -10.92
N LEU A 494 9.87 11.38 -11.85
CA LEU A 494 8.70 11.45 -12.71
C LEU A 494 7.59 10.58 -12.13
N MET A 495 6.52 11.20 -11.62
CA MET A 495 5.34 10.50 -11.12
C MET A 495 4.49 10.01 -12.29
N ILE A 496 4.03 8.74 -12.25
CA ILE A 496 3.32 8.13 -13.37
C ILE A 496 1.86 7.87 -13.01
N TYR A 497 1.61 7.00 -12.04
CA TYR A 497 0.25 6.69 -11.58
C TYR A 497 0.26 6.18 -10.13
N TYR A 498 -0.91 6.25 -9.49
CA TYR A 498 -1.21 5.55 -8.25
C TYR A 498 -1.94 4.26 -8.59
N PRO A 499 -1.39 3.07 -8.28
CA PRO A 499 -2.11 1.82 -8.46
C PRO A 499 -3.30 1.74 -7.51
N ALA A 500 -4.42 1.20 -7.97
CA ALA A 500 -5.55 0.92 -7.11
C ALA A 500 -5.38 -0.43 -6.41
N TYR A 501 -5.87 -0.51 -5.17
CA TYR A 501 -6.22 -1.79 -4.55
C TYR A 501 -7.62 -2.17 -5.02
N VAL A 502 -7.75 -3.36 -5.58
CA VAL A 502 -9.00 -3.85 -6.17
C VAL A 502 -9.40 -5.15 -5.52
N TYR A 503 -10.57 -5.15 -4.93
CA TYR A 503 -11.19 -6.30 -4.29
C TYR A 503 -12.42 -6.73 -5.06
N ALA A 504 -12.78 -8.01 -4.99
CA ALA A 504 -14.02 -8.49 -5.56
C ALA A 504 -14.76 -9.39 -4.56
N ALA A 505 -16.09 -9.27 -4.55
CA ALA A 505 -16.95 -10.07 -3.69
C ALA A 505 -18.22 -10.50 -4.43
N ARG A 506 -18.78 -11.64 -4.05
CA ARG A 506 -20.10 -12.07 -4.52
C ARG A 506 -21.18 -11.32 -3.74
N LYS A 507 -22.13 -10.72 -4.46
CA LYS A 507 -23.29 -10.09 -3.82
C LYS A 507 -24.08 -11.12 -3.00
N PRO A 508 -24.60 -10.75 -1.83
CA PRO A 508 -24.66 -9.40 -1.25
C PRO A 508 -23.42 -9.00 -0.44
N VAL A 509 -22.30 -9.75 -0.50
CA VAL A 509 -21.04 -9.36 0.17
C VAL A 509 -20.36 -8.25 -0.62
N SER A 510 -19.78 -7.29 0.08
CA SER A 510 -18.95 -6.22 -0.45
C SER A 510 -17.72 -6.02 0.45
N ALA A 511 -16.62 -5.59 -0.11
CA ALA A 511 -15.43 -5.21 0.64
C ALA A 511 -15.29 -3.68 0.66
N VAL A 512 -15.08 -3.09 1.86
CA VAL A 512 -14.72 -1.68 1.97
C VAL A 512 -13.20 -1.57 1.79
N PRO A 513 -12.72 -0.92 0.72
CA PRO A 513 -11.30 -0.85 0.47
C PRO A 513 -10.64 0.17 1.39
N TYR A 514 -9.42 -0.16 1.85
CA TYR A 514 -8.56 0.72 2.64
C TYR A 514 -7.42 1.28 1.78
N TYR A 515 -7.07 2.55 2.02
CA TYR A 515 -6.04 3.31 1.29
C TYR A 515 -4.67 2.60 1.25
N ASN A 516 -4.33 1.81 2.27
CA ASN A 516 -3.08 1.07 2.39
C ASN A 516 -3.16 -0.40 1.94
N GLY A 517 -4.26 -0.79 1.29
CA GLY A 517 -4.47 -2.15 0.80
C GLY A 517 -4.82 -3.16 1.90
N ALA A 518 -5.17 -2.71 3.10
CA ALA A 518 -5.58 -3.61 4.16
C ALA A 518 -6.92 -4.29 3.81
N PHE A 519 -6.91 -5.61 3.71
CA PHE A 519 -8.10 -6.41 3.51
C PHE A 519 -8.54 -6.98 4.87
N LEU A 520 -9.47 -6.28 5.52
CA LEU A 520 -9.82 -6.51 6.92
C LEU A 520 -11.12 -7.32 7.04
N PRO A 521 -11.21 -8.29 7.98
CA PRO A 521 -12.43 -9.07 8.18
C PRO A 521 -13.63 -8.20 8.58
N GLN A 522 -13.42 -7.14 9.36
CA GLN A 522 -14.47 -6.18 9.75
C GLN A 522 -14.88 -5.21 8.64
N ALA A 523 -14.11 -5.13 7.55
CA ALA A 523 -14.43 -4.32 6.37
C ALA A 523 -15.25 -5.08 5.32
N LEU A 524 -15.53 -6.36 5.56
CA LEU A 524 -16.46 -7.14 4.75
C LEU A 524 -17.88 -6.93 5.28
N VAL A 525 -18.77 -6.49 4.40
CA VAL A 525 -20.15 -6.08 4.76
C VAL A 525 -21.17 -6.69 3.81
N ARG A 526 -22.44 -6.71 4.19
CA ARG A 526 -23.56 -7.01 3.28
C ARG A 526 -24.17 -5.71 2.77
N ARG A 527 -24.36 -5.64 1.46
CA ARG A 527 -25.02 -4.51 0.79
C ARG A 527 -26.19 -4.97 -0.06
#